data_b254f3d9178790f1dbc20454d12cecda
#
_entry.id   b254f3d9178790f1dbc20454d12cecda
#
_cell.length_a   1.000
_cell.length_b   1.000
_cell.length_c   1.000
_cell.angle_alpha   90.00
_cell.angle_beta   90.00
_cell.angle_gamma   90.00
#
_symmetry.space_group_name_H-M   'P 1'
#
loop_
_entity.id
_entity.type
_entity.pdbx_description
1 polymer ?
#
loop_
_entity_poly.entity_id
_entity_poly.type
_entity_poly.pdbx_seq_one_letter_code
_entity_poly.pdbx_strand_id
1 'polypeptide(L)'
;MDVDSAVLALVWGDPARVLVVRKSCSVDSYWACDVALPGGSIEVGEDPVATALREAWEESYVHPSMVEVLGVIGVESAAKGLRRVAVVLARPKGPIDPRPSSSEVDFVGWINLDHVLGEPREVRHPRRGVVLGFELPGGLVLWGFTMRVLRRVASTVKLRLEA
;
A
#
# COMPACT_ATOMS: atom_id res chain seq x y z
N MET A 1 -18.48 4.39 9.05
CA MET A 1 -17.02 4.63 9.17
C MET A 1 -16.68 5.93 8.46
N ASP A 2 -16.17 6.88 9.20
CA ASP A 2 -15.84 8.22 8.66
C ASP A 2 -14.41 8.23 8.12
N VAL A 3 -14.27 7.87 6.86
CA VAL A 3 -12.97 7.80 6.18
C VAL A 3 -13.03 8.52 4.83
N ASP A 4 -11.89 9.05 4.41
CA ASP A 4 -11.76 9.85 3.18
C ASP A 4 -11.19 9.04 2.02
N SER A 5 -10.42 8.02 2.35
CA SER A 5 -9.66 7.22 1.38
C SER A 5 -9.59 5.78 1.82
N ALA A 6 -9.20 4.90 0.91
CA ALA A 6 -8.96 3.50 1.21
C ALA A 6 -7.75 2.98 0.43
N VAL A 7 -7.01 2.06 1.04
CA VAL A 7 -5.88 1.37 0.40
C VAL A 7 -6.11 -0.13 0.46
N LEU A 8 -5.56 -0.84 -0.52
CA LEU A 8 -5.62 -2.30 -0.57
C LEU A 8 -4.29 -2.90 -0.12
N ALA A 9 -4.31 -3.63 0.99
CA ALA A 9 -3.20 -4.46 1.41
C ALA A 9 -3.40 -5.87 0.86
N LEU A 10 -2.90 -6.11 -0.33
CA LEU A 10 -2.98 -7.39 -1.01
C LEU A 10 -1.77 -8.23 -0.60
N VAL A 11 -2.01 -9.29 0.17
CA VAL A 11 -0.96 -10.09 0.81
C VAL A 11 -1.04 -11.53 0.35
N TRP A 12 0.13 -12.11 0.04
CA TRP A 12 0.20 -13.53 -0.30
C TRP A 12 1.57 -14.11 0.04
N GLY A 13 1.61 -15.42 0.12
CA GLY A 13 2.87 -16.15 0.21
C GLY A 13 3.38 -16.40 1.63
N ASP A 14 4.42 -17.23 1.71
CA ASP A 14 5.16 -17.53 2.92
C ASP A 14 6.65 -17.55 2.55
N PRO A 15 7.46 -16.57 2.97
CA PRO A 15 7.09 -15.42 3.81
C PRO A 15 6.08 -14.48 3.13
N ALA A 16 5.30 -13.79 3.95
CA ALA A 16 4.23 -12.91 3.46
C ALA A 16 4.79 -11.70 2.69
N ARG A 17 4.20 -11.45 1.54
CA ARG A 17 4.52 -10.32 0.67
C ARG A 17 3.30 -9.45 0.48
N VAL A 18 3.50 -8.18 0.26
CA VAL A 18 2.44 -7.22 0.01
C VAL A 18 2.70 -6.48 -1.30
N LEU A 19 1.64 -6.21 -2.05
CA LEU A 19 1.72 -5.45 -3.29
C LEU A 19 1.88 -3.97 -2.98
N VAL A 20 2.89 -3.34 -3.57
CA VAL A 20 3.10 -1.90 -3.48
C VAL A 20 3.21 -1.29 -4.87
N VAL A 21 2.92 0.00 -4.94
CA VAL A 21 3.14 0.83 -6.12
C VAL A 21 4.10 1.95 -5.74
N ARG A 22 4.81 2.53 -6.72
CA ARG A 22 5.53 3.77 -6.52
C ARG A 22 4.90 4.83 -7.39
N LYS A 23 4.54 5.96 -6.80
CA LYS A 23 4.06 7.12 -7.54
C LYS A 23 5.19 7.64 -8.43
N SER A 24 4.88 7.90 -9.69
CA SER A 24 5.91 8.25 -10.67
C SER A 24 6.77 9.42 -10.20
N CYS A 25 8.09 9.28 -10.35
CA CYS A 25 9.04 10.33 -10.03
C CYS A 25 9.00 11.47 -11.06
N SER A 26 8.38 11.25 -12.21
CA SER A 26 8.28 12.24 -13.29
C SER A 26 7.06 13.15 -13.17
N VAL A 27 6.11 12.83 -12.29
CA VAL A 27 4.94 13.68 -12.08
C VAL A 27 5.30 14.87 -11.17
N ASP A 28 4.66 16.01 -11.43
CA ASP A 28 4.76 17.18 -10.55
C ASP A 28 3.70 17.08 -9.48
N SER A 29 3.98 16.27 -8.46
CA SER A 29 3.07 15.94 -7.39
C SER A 29 3.81 15.86 -6.06
N TYR A 30 3.12 16.21 -4.99
CA TYR A 30 3.62 16.03 -3.63
C TYR A 30 4.03 14.57 -3.35
N TRP A 31 3.37 13.61 -4.02
CA TRP A 31 3.56 12.18 -3.80
C TRP A 31 4.61 11.54 -4.70
N ALA A 32 5.28 12.35 -5.55
CA ALA A 32 6.27 11.82 -6.49
C ALA A 32 7.33 10.96 -5.79
N CYS A 33 7.63 9.80 -6.35
CA CYS A 33 8.56 8.79 -5.84
C CYS A 33 8.13 8.09 -4.55
N ASP A 34 6.96 8.38 -4.00
CA ASP A 34 6.49 7.70 -2.78
C ASP A 34 6.01 6.28 -3.09
N VAL A 35 6.46 5.35 -2.26
CA VAL A 35 5.95 3.98 -2.25
C VAL A 35 4.65 3.96 -1.45
N ALA A 36 3.64 3.31 -1.99
CA ALA A 36 2.32 3.26 -1.38
C ALA A 36 1.64 1.91 -1.65
N LEU A 37 0.61 1.61 -0.89
CA LEU A 37 -0.35 0.59 -1.28
C LEU A 37 -1.28 1.18 -2.35
N PRO A 38 -1.80 0.36 -3.28
CA PRO A 38 -2.83 0.86 -4.20
C PRO A 38 -4.00 1.44 -3.42
N GLY A 39 -4.43 2.62 -3.80
CA GLY A 39 -5.51 3.28 -3.09
C GLY A 39 -5.77 4.70 -3.56
N GLY A 40 -6.78 5.31 -2.98
CA GLY A 40 -7.16 6.67 -3.31
C GLY A 40 -8.40 7.13 -2.58
N SER A 41 -8.93 8.26 -3.02
CA SER A 41 -10.10 8.89 -2.42
C SER A 41 -11.38 8.12 -2.69
N ILE A 42 -12.24 8.05 -1.69
CA ILE A 42 -13.56 7.43 -1.82
C ILE A 42 -14.45 8.34 -2.67
N GLU A 43 -15.02 7.77 -3.72
CA GLU A 43 -15.96 8.48 -4.59
C GLU A 43 -17.38 8.32 -4.06
N VAL A 44 -18.26 9.22 -4.52
CA VAL A 44 -19.68 9.19 -4.14
C VAL A 44 -20.28 7.82 -4.47
N GLY A 45 -20.93 7.22 -3.50
CA GLY A 45 -21.57 5.92 -3.65
C GLY A 45 -20.66 4.71 -3.42
N GLU A 46 -19.36 4.93 -3.16
CA GLU A 46 -18.43 3.85 -2.84
C GLU A 46 -18.30 3.65 -1.34
N ASP A 47 -18.15 2.40 -0.92
CA ASP A 47 -17.61 2.07 0.40
C ASP A 47 -16.09 1.91 0.32
N PRO A 48 -15.37 1.81 1.45
CA PRO A 48 -13.92 1.68 1.42
C PRO A 48 -13.40 0.47 0.63
N VAL A 49 -14.08 -0.66 0.69
CA VAL A 49 -13.69 -1.86 -0.04
C VAL A 49 -13.79 -1.63 -1.54
N ALA A 50 -14.89 -1.04 -2.01
CA ALA A 50 -15.07 -0.74 -3.43
C ALA A 50 -13.98 0.21 -3.93
N THR A 51 -13.65 1.24 -3.16
CA THR A 51 -12.57 2.18 -3.50
C THR A 51 -11.22 1.47 -3.62
N ALA A 52 -10.86 0.66 -2.62
CA ALA A 52 -9.59 -0.06 -2.61
C ALA A 52 -9.45 -0.98 -3.83
N LEU A 53 -10.52 -1.71 -4.18
CA LEU A 53 -10.51 -2.59 -5.35
C LEU A 53 -10.43 -1.82 -6.67
N ARG A 54 -11.16 -0.73 -6.79
CA ARG A 54 -11.12 0.11 -8.00
C ARG A 54 -9.75 0.71 -8.22
N GLU A 55 -9.15 1.27 -7.18
CA GLU A 55 -7.82 1.87 -7.28
C GLU A 55 -6.73 0.82 -7.61
N ALA A 56 -6.83 -0.37 -7.05
CA ALA A 56 -5.90 -1.45 -7.38
C ALA A 56 -5.99 -1.84 -8.86
N TRP A 57 -7.18 -1.87 -9.41
CA TRP A 57 -7.38 -2.11 -10.84
C TRP A 57 -6.78 -0.99 -11.69
N GLU A 58 -7.05 0.26 -11.33
CA GLU A 58 -6.56 1.43 -12.06
C GLU A 58 -5.03 1.57 -12.01
N GLU A 59 -4.40 1.24 -10.89
CA GLU A 59 -2.97 1.46 -10.69
C GLU A 59 -2.10 0.24 -11.03
N SER A 60 -2.61 -0.98 -10.89
CA SER A 60 -1.78 -2.17 -10.94
C SER A 60 -2.33 -3.34 -11.77
N TYR A 61 -3.40 -3.16 -12.51
CA TYR A 61 -4.06 -4.22 -13.28
C TYR A 61 -4.54 -5.42 -12.47
N VAL A 62 -4.79 -5.24 -11.18
CA VAL A 62 -5.37 -6.29 -10.36
C VAL A 62 -6.88 -6.20 -10.46
N HIS A 63 -7.49 -7.15 -11.19
CA HIS A 63 -8.94 -7.15 -11.38
C HIS A 63 -9.65 -7.56 -10.07
N PRO A 64 -10.74 -6.87 -9.69
CA PRO A 64 -11.46 -7.19 -8.44
C PRO A 64 -11.90 -8.65 -8.34
N SER A 65 -12.24 -9.30 -9.45
CA SER A 65 -12.64 -10.71 -9.45
C SER A 65 -11.53 -11.67 -9.04
N MET A 66 -10.27 -11.21 -9.09
CA MET A 66 -9.09 -12.02 -8.73
C MET A 66 -8.71 -11.88 -7.26
N VAL A 67 -9.49 -11.14 -6.47
CA VAL A 67 -9.15 -10.78 -5.11
C VAL A 67 -10.22 -11.25 -4.14
N GLU A 68 -9.79 -11.90 -3.07
CA GLU A 68 -10.65 -12.22 -1.93
C GLU A 68 -10.40 -11.19 -0.84
N VAL A 69 -11.43 -10.42 -0.52
CA VAL A 69 -11.36 -9.42 0.54
C VAL A 69 -11.54 -10.10 1.89
N LEU A 70 -10.61 -9.84 2.83
CA LEU A 70 -10.64 -10.41 4.17
C LEU A 70 -11.24 -9.45 5.19
N GLY A 71 -11.28 -8.15 4.88
CA GLY A 71 -11.93 -7.14 5.71
C GLY A 71 -11.12 -5.87 5.88
N VAL A 72 -11.72 -4.90 6.53
CA VAL A 72 -11.06 -3.65 6.93
C VAL A 72 -10.36 -3.91 8.26
N ILE A 73 -9.05 -3.72 8.31
CA ILE A 73 -8.25 -4.02 9.49
C ILE A 73 -7.93 -2.79 10.36
N GLY A 74 -8.28 -1.62 9.89
CA GLY A 74 -8.09 -0.41 10.67
C GLY A 74 -8.17 0.84 9.82
N VAL A 75 -8.00 1.97 10.50
CA VAL A 75 -7.96 3.31 9.89
C VAL A 75 -6.67 3.97 10.34
N GLU A 76 -5.92 4.50 9.38
CA GLU A 76 -4.70 5.26 9.63
C GLU A 76 -4.87 6.71 9.21
N SER A 77 -4.25 7.62 9.95
CA SER A 77 -4.26 9.04 9.62
C SER A 77 -3.08 9.37 8.72
N ALA A 78 -3.34 10.12 7.67
CA ALA A 78 -2.34 10.64 6.75
C ALA A 78 -2.42 12.16 6.70
N ALA A 79 -1.43 12.81 6.08
CA ALA A 79 -1.38 14.26 5.89
C ALA A 79 -1.60 15.02 7.21
N LYS A 80 -0.88 14.64 8.26
CA LYS A 80 -0.95 15.24 9.60
C LYS A 80 -2.37 15.19 10.21
N GLY A 81 -3.08 14.08 9.96
CA GLY A 81 -4.43 13.87 10.48
C GLY A 81 -5.55 14.44 9.62
N LEU A 82 -5.22 15.10 8.51
CA LEU A 82 -6.23 15.68 7.62
C LEU A 82 -6.96 14.63 6.78
N ARG A 83 -6.41 13.43 6.65
CA ARG A 83 -7.04 12.34 5.92
C ARG A 83 -7.11 11.10 6.78
N ARG A 84 -8.24 10.41 6.71
CA ARG A 84 -8.45 9.12 7.36
C ARG A 84 -8.57 8.05 6.30
N VAL A 85 -7.72 7.05 6.38
CA VAL A 85 -7.55 6.02 5.34
C VAL A 85 -7.89 4.65 5.89
N ALA A 86 -8.89 4.01 5.31
CA ALA A 86 -9.23 2.63 5.64
C ALA A 86 -8.22 1.68 5.01
N VAL A 87 -7.77 0.69 5.78
CA VAL A 87 -6.85 -0.34 5.30
C VAL A 87 -7.65 -1.62 5.07
N VAL A 88 -7.76 -2.01 3.80
CA VAL A 88 -8.50 -3.21 3.39
C VAL A 88 -7.51 -4.35 3.17
N LEU A 89 -7.64 -5.42 3.93
CA LEU A 89 -6.80 -6.61 3.78
C LEU A 89 -7.46 -7.56 2.79
N ALA A 90 -6.65 -8.09 1.87
CA ALA A 90 -7.11 -9.00 0.83
C ALA A 90 -6.01 -9.98 0.44
N ARG A 91 -6.38 -11.04 -0.27
CA ARG A 91 -5.44 -11.98 -0.86
C ARG A 91 -5.84 -12.33 -2.28
N PRO A 92 -4.89 -12.71 -3.15
CA PRO A 92 -5.21 -13.20 -4.47
C PRO A 92 -5.96 -14.54 -4.40
N LYS A 93 -6.94 -14.75 -5.29
CA LYS A 93 -7.63 -16.04 -5.44
C LYS A 93 -6.80 -17.06 -6.21
N GLY A 94 -5.80 -16.60 -6.96
CA GLY A 94 -4.93 -17.42 -7.78
C GLY A 94 -3.82 -16.56 -8.37
N PRO A 95 -3.08 -17.06 -9.38
CA PRO A 95 -2.00 -16.29 -9.98
C PRO A 95 -2.49 -14.97 -10.56
N ILE A 96 -1.76 -13.90 -10.27
CA ILE A 96 -2.00 -12.55 -10.81
C ILE A 96 -0.69 -12.01 -11.36
N ASP A 97 -0.78 -11.07 -12.29
CA ASP A 97 0.37 -10.43 -12.92
C ASP A 97 0.23 -8.90 -12.80
N PRO A 98 0.49 -8.35 -11.61
CA PRO A 98 0.40 -6.91 -11.40
C PRO A 98 1.46 -6.16 -12.19
N ARG A 99 1.07 -5.03 -12.75
CA ARG A 99 1.97 -4.16 -13.50
C ARG A 99 1.43 -2.74 -13.51
N PRO A 100 2.27 -1.72 -13.78
CA PRO A 100 1.76 -0.35 -13.86
C PRO A 100 0.69 -0.24 -14.95
N SER A 101 -0.47 0.33 -14.58
CA SER A 101 -1.60 0.54 -15.50
C SER A 101 -1.96 2.00 -15.67
N SER A 102 -1.18 2.89 -15.06
CA SER A 102 -1.38 4.32 -15.12
C SER A 102 -0.04 5.02 -15.25
N SER A 103 0.00 6.14 -15.96
CA SER A 103 1.21 6.97 -16.06
C SER A 103 1.60 7.61 -14.72
N GLU A 104 0.70 7.58 -13.74
CA GLU A 104 0.96 8.11 -12.40
C GLU A 104 1.76 7.14 -11.53
N VAL A 105 1.96 5.91 -11.99
CA VAL A 105 2.68 4.85 -11.27
C VAL A 105 3.81 4.34 -12.16
N ASP A 106 5.05 4.33 -11.65
CA ASP A 106 6.21 3.86 -12.41
C ASP A 106 6.78 2.53 -11.92
N PHE A 107 6.23 1.97 -10.85
CA PHE A 107 6.61 0.66 -10.33
C PHE A 107 5.41 -0.01 -9.66
N VAL A 108 5.27 -1.30 -9.90
CA VAL A 108 4.34 -2.18 -9.18
C VAL A 108 5.09 -3.46 -8.86
N GLY A 109 5.03 -3.91 -7.62
CA GLY A 109 5.72 -5.14 -7.25
C GLY A 109 5.41 -5.60 -5.83
N TRP A 110 5.96 -6.75 -5.49
CA TRP A 110 5.79 -7.37 -4.18
C TRP A 110 6.99 -7.06 -3.30
N ILE A 111 6.73 -6.68 -2.07
CA ILE A 111 7.79 -6.55 -1.06
C ILE A 111 7.52 -7.52 0.08
N ASN A 112 8.60 -8.01 0.70
CA ASN A 112 8.51 -8.90 1.84
C ASN A 112 8.15 -8.08 3.08
N LEU A 113 7.09 -8.49 3.79
CA LEU A 113 6.64 -7.78 5.00
C LEU A 113 7.69 -7.81 6.12
N ASP A 114 8.64 -8.75 6.10
CA ASP A 114 9.72 -8.76 7.09
C ASP A 114 10.59 -7.50 7.02
N HIS A 115 10.64 -6.83 5.87
CA HIS A 115 11.43 -5.60 5.70
C HIS A 115 10.94 -4.44 6.57
N VAL A 116 9.70 -4.48 7.09
CA VAL A 116 9.15 -3.41 7.93
C VAL A 116 9.18 -3.72 9.43
N LEU A 117 9.73 -4.87 9.83
CA LEU A 117 9.73 -5.33 11.21
C LEU A 117 10.91 -4.81 12.03
N GLY A 118 11.97 -4.34 11.38
CA GLY A 118 13.15 -3.82 12.06
C GLY A 118 12.97 -2.38 12.54
N GLU A 119 14.08 -1.82 13.04
CA GLU A 119 14.11 -0.41 13.40
C GLU A 119 14.31 0.45 12.16
N PRO A 120 13.47 1.47 11.95
CA PRO A 120 13.70 2.41 10.86
C PRO A 120 14.99 3.19 11.09
N ARG A 121 15.63 3.58 10.01
CA ARG A 121 16.89 4.35 10.02
C ARG A 121 16.76 5.55 9.10
N GLU A 122 17.73 6.45 9.18
CA GLU A 122 17.80 7.55 8.22
C GLU A 122 18.14 7.00 6.84
N VAL A 123 17.28 7.28 5.88
CA VAL A 123 17.46 6.90 4.46
C VAL A 123 17.16 8.11 3.58
N ARG A 124 17.72 8.10 2.38
CA ARG A 124 17.53 9.24 1.44
C ARG A 124 16.38 8.95 0.49
N HIS A 125 15.35 9.76 0.57
CA HIS A 125 14.23 9.74 -0.37
C HIS A 125 14.57 10.60 -1.59
N PRO A 126 14.28 10.17 -2.82
CA PRO A 126 14.66 10.91 -4.03
C PRO A 126 14.11 12.33 -4.10
N ARG A 127 13.00 12.63 -3.46
CA ARG A 127 12.33 13.93 -3.52
C ARG A 127 12.25 14.67 -2.19
N ARG A 128 12.54 13.99 -1.07
CA ARG A 128 12.32 14.55 0.27
C ARG A 128 13.60 14.72 1.09
N GLY A 129 14.73 14.28 0.56
CA GLY A 129 15.98 14.26 1.32
C GLY A 129 16.00 13.12 2.32
N VAL A 130 16.54 13.35 3.53
CA VAL A 130 16.66 12.33 4.56
C VAL A 130 15.32 12.15 5.27
N VAL A 131 14.85 10.90 5.32
CA VAL A 131 13.64 10.50 6.04
C VAL A 131 13.95 9.32 6.94
N LEU A 132 13.11 9.11 7.96
CA LEU A 132 13.20 7.93 8.82
C LEU A 132 12.38 6.80 8.20
N GLY A 133 13.03 5.70 7.82
CA GLY A 133 12.33 4.62 7.14
C GLY A 133 13.23 3.45 6.78
N PHE A 134 12.94 2.83 5.65
CA PHE A 134 13.66 1.66 5.15
C PHE A 134 14.01 1.85 3.68
N GLU A 135 15.20 1.44 3.31
CA GLU A 135 15.57 1.29 1.90
C GLU A 135 15.36 -0.17 1.51
N LEU A 136 14.51 -0.39 0.51
CA LEU A 136 14.13 -1.72 0.04
C LEU A 136 14.89 -2.07 -1.23
N PRO A 137 14.95 -3.36 -1.60
CA PRO A 137 15.56 -3.77 -2.86
C PRO A 137 14.96 -2.99 -4.05
N GLY A 138 15.81 -2.63 -5.02
CA GLY A 138 15.38 -1.84 -6.17
C GLY A 138 15.35 -0.33 -5.94
N GLY A 139 15.89 0.13 -4.82
CA GLY A 139 15.95 1.57 -4.52
C GLY A 139 14.64 2.18 -4.05
N LEU A 140 13.69 1.35 -3.65
CA LEU A 140 12.42 1.83 -3.09
C LEU A 140 12.66 2.35 -1.67
N VAL A 141 12.09 3.50 -1.35
CA VAL A 141 12.18 4.09 0.00
C VAL A 141 10.82 4.04 0.66
N LEU A 142 10.75 3.35 1.78
CA LEU A 142 9.53 3.21 2.57
C LEU A 142 9.65 4.08 3.82
N TRP A 143 8.66 4.97 4.01
CA TRP A 143 8.70 5.91 5.12
C TRP A 143 7.28 6.37 5.50
N GLY A 144 7.15 7.06 6.62
CA GLY A 144 5.95 7.79 7.02
C GLY A 144 4.68 6.94 7.07
N PHE A 145 3.63 7.45 6.45
CA PHE A 145 2.30 6.83 6.45
C PHE A 145 2.32 5.39 5.95
N THR A 146 2.92 5.14 4.79
CA THR A 146 2.96 3.78 4.20
C THR A 146 3.71 2.81 5.12
N MET A 147 4.79 3.25 5.75
CA MET A 147 5.51 2.44 6.72
C MET A 147 4.60 2.06 7.89
N ARG A 148 3.83 3.01 8.44
CA ARG A 148 2.88 2.72 9.53
C ARG A 148 1.80 1.74 9.11
N VAL A 149 1.25 1.91 7.89
CA VAL A 149 0.24 0.98 7.36
C VAL A 149 0.80 -0.42 7.22
N LEU A 150 2.00 -0.56 6.65
CA LEU A 150 2.61 -1.87 6.44
C LEU A 150 2.98 -2.56 7.75
N ARG A 151 3.36 -1.81 8.78
CA ARG A 151 3.57 -2.37 10.12
C ARG A 151 2.27 -2.91 10.73
N ARG A 152 1.15 -2.22 10.53
CA ARG A 152 -0.17 -2.70 10.92
C ARG A 152 -0.53 -3.99 10.17
N VAL A 153 -0.30 -4.01 8.87
CA VAL A 153 -0.54 -5.18 8.02
C VAL A 153 0.30 -6.37 8.50
N ALA A 154 1.58 -6.16 8.73
CA ALA A 154 2.49 -7.20 9.20
C ALA A 154 2.04 -7.79 10.55
N SER A 155 1.65 -6.94 11.50
CA SER A 155 1.12 -7.38 12.80
C SER A 155 -0.16 -8.20 12.66
N THR A 156 -1.08 -7.76 11.80
CA THR A 156 -2.35 -8.44 11.57
C THR A 156 -2.14 -9.81 10.94
N VAL A 157 -1.28 -9.89 9.93
CA VAL A 157 -0.96 -11.15 9.24
C VAL A 157 -0.28 -12.13 10.19
N LYS A 158 0.66 -11.66 11.00
CA LYS A 158 1.36 -12.49 11.99
C LYS A 158 0.37 -13.08 13.00
N LEU A 159 -0.55 -12.27 13.54
CA LEU A 159 -1.54 -12.75 14.49
C LEU A 159 -2.47 -13.79 13.88
N ARG A 160 -2.86 -13.65 12.62
CA ARG A 160 -3.70 -14.62 11.93
C ARG A 160 -2.99 -15.94 11.64
N LEU A 161 -1.69 -15.90 11.37
CA LEU A 161 -0.90 -17.12 11.15
C LEU A 161 -0.64 -17.88 12.45
N GLU A 162 -0.60 -17.19 13.59
CA GLU A 162 -0.42 -17.78 14.91
C GLU A 162 -1.73 -18.28 15.52
N ALA A 163 -2.85 -17.85 14.97
CA ALA A 163 -4.17 -18.30 15.40
C ALA A 163 -4.57 -19.58 14.66
#